data_6ae064bd016d1bcc747fb482d3204ab8
#
_entry.id   6ae064bd016d1bcc747fb482d3204ab8
#
_cell.length_a   1.000
_cell.length_b   1.000
_cell.length_c   1.000
_cell.angle_alpha   90.00
_cell.angle_beta   90.00
_cell.angle_gamma   90.00
#
_symmetry.space_group_name_H-M   'P 1'
#
loop_
_entity.id
_entity.type
_entity.pdbx_description
1 polymer ?
#
loop_
_entity_poly.entity_id
_entity_poly.type
_entity_poly.pdbx_seq_one_letter_code
_entity_poly.pdbx_strand_id
1 'polypeptide(L)'
;MNILYHLSTLPPRIPQTEAITQEVTALQGRFGGDVVYVNPNQRCPLYVPRLLFGFHKLKDIRRRESTLYLHHFFNPDPFPFPYLRRLRRPVIYSVTCGVGDGQPNMPFFSSMAAVAASDERSFKRLKSWGLENVALVRPGVDTGRFTYSPLPLRSEITLMVGSAPWTKRQFHTKGVDALLLAAKQAPHLRLVFLWRGVLADEIERRVRQMNLTKQVSVLNRMVDVNEVLAGVHASVTLATAPDIVKSYPHSLLESLSAGKPVLVSRAIPMADYVERSGCGVVVESVSPKCILTAIEALAREYEDLQSKAQWVGKADFSQQAMLASFGAVYERVLGPSIQL
;
A
#
# COMPACT_ATOMS: atom_id res chain seq x y z
N MET A 1 -5.44 15.77 -20.15
CA MET A 1 -4.24 15.03 -20.61
C MET A 1 -4.61 13.57 -20.87
N ASN A 2 -3.92 12.85 -21.75
CA ASN A 2 -4.25 11.43 -22.00
C ASN A 2 -3.06 10.54 -21.59
N ILE A 3 -3.19 9.86 -20.46
CA ILE A 3 -2.18 8.96 -19.87
C ILE A 3 -2.62 7.52 -20.02
N LEU A 4 -1.70 6.60 -20.32
CA LEU A 4 -1.99 5.19 -20.21
C LEU A 4 -1.34 4.63 -18.92
N TYR A 5 -2.19 4.26 -17.95
CA TYR A 5 -1.78 3.66 -16.68
C TYR A 5 -1.64 2.15 -16.84
N HIS A 6 -0.44 1.64 -16.60
CA HIS A 6 -0.14 0.21 -16.70
C HIS A 6 -0.06 -0.40 -15.30
N LEU A 7 -0.82 -1.45 -15.06
CA LEU A 7 -0.80 -2.19 -13.79
C LEU A 7 -0.23 -3.59 -14.00
N SER A 8 0.83 -3.91 -13.26
CA SER A 8 1.48 -5.24 -13.28
C SER A 8 0.73 -6.29 -12.47
N THR A 9 -0.20 -5.86 -11.63
CA THR A 9 -1.07 -6.74 -10.85
C THR A 9 -2.16 -7.36 -11.72
N LEU A 10 -2.81 -8.40 -11.23
CA LEU A 10 -4.05 -8.90 -11.83
C LEU A 10 -5.19 -7.90 -11.62
N PRO A 11 -6.17 -7.84 -12.55
CA PRO A 11 -7.40 -7.09 -12.30
C PRO A 11 -8.04 -7.58 -11.00
N PRO A 12 -8.33 -6.69 -10.05
CA PRO A 12 -8.93 -7.07 -8.77
C PRO A 12 -10.38 -7.50 -8.95
N ARG A 13 -10.84 -8.44 -8.10
CA ARG A 13 -12.26 -8.84 -8.05
C ARG A 13 -13.15 -7.70 -7.56
N ILE A 14 -12.65 -6.91 -6.63
CA ILE A 14 -13.34 -5.77 -6.02
C ILE A 14 -12.41 -4.55 -6.13
N PRO A 15 -12.50 -3.75 -7.23
CA PRO A 15 -11.58 -2.64 -7.49
C PRO A 15 -11.50 -1.61 -6.34
N GLN A 16 -12.63 -1.36 -5.68
CA GLN A 16 -12.75 -0.36 -4.61
C GLN A 16 -11.94 -0.71 -3.35
N THR A 17 -11.56 -1.99 -3.18
CA THR A 17 -10.78 -2.43 -2.01
C THR A 17 -9.28 -2.47 -2.27
N GLU A 18 -8.84 -2.21 -3.51
CA GLU A 18 -7.43 -2.27 -3.89
C GLU A 18 -6.80 -0.90 -3.90
N ALA A 19 -5.82 -0.69 -3.02
CA ALA A 19 -5.12 0.58 -2.84
C ALA A 19 -4.57 1.18 -4.15
N ILE A 20 -3.97 0.34 -5.01
CA ILE A 20 -3.42 0.82 -6.29
C ILE A 20 -4.52 1.24 -7.27
N THR A 21 -5.66 0.57 -7.24
CA THR A 21 -6.81 0.91 -8.09
C THR A 21 -7.42 2.24 -7.65
N GLN A 22 -7.56 2.48 -6.35
CA GLN A 22 -8.03 3.76 -5.80
C GLN A 22 -7.11 4.91 -6.21
N GLU A 23 -5.79 4.73 -6.06
CA GLU A 23 -4.77 5.70 -6.45
C GLU A 23 -4.84 6.03 -7.96
N VAL A 24 -4.88 5.02 -8.81
CA VAL A 24 -4.99 5.20 -10.27
C VAL A 24 -6.33 5.83 -10.66
N THR A 25 -7.43 5.46 -10.00
CA THR A 25 -8.74 6.11 -10.23
C THR A 25 -8.70 7.60 -9.91
N ALA A 26 -8.04 8.00 -8.81
CA ALA A 26 -7.85 9.41 -8.48
C ALA A 26 -7.00 10.14 -9.51
N LEU A 27 -5.91 9.52 -10.00
CA LEU A 27 -5.07 10.07 -11.06
C LEU A 27 -5.84 10.22 -12.38
N GLN A 28 -6.65 9.22 -12.75
CA GLN A 28 -7.52 9.30 -13.93
C GLN A 28 -8.54 10.43 -13.81
N GLY A 29 -9.16 10.58 -12.65
CA GLY A 29 -10.13 11.67 -12.39
C GLY A 29 -9.51 13.06 -12.56
N ARG A 30 -8.23 13.24 -12.20
CA ARG A 30 -7.53 14.54 -12.30
C ARG A 30 -6.86 14.77 -13.66
N PHE A 31 -6.20 13.73 -14.22
CA PHE A 31 -5.33 13.89 -15.38
C PHE A 31 -5.86 13.20 -16.64
N GLY A 32 -6.95 12.46 -16.53
CA GLY A 32 -7.52 11.68 -17.64
C GLY A 32 -6.72 10.42 -17.96
N GLY A 33 -7.16 9.71 -18.98
CA GLY A 33 -6.48 8.53 -19.52
C GLY A 33 -7.16 7.21 -19.18
N ASP A 34 -6.51 6.10 -19.56
CA ASP A 34 -7.05 4.74 -19.45
C ASP A 34 -6.13 3.80 -18.65
N VAL A 35 -6.70 2.71 -18.17
CA VAL A 35 -5.96 1.65 -17.46
C VAL A 35 -5.75 0.43 -18.35
N VAL A 36 -4.57 -0.16 -18.26
CA VAL A 36 -4.23 -1.44 -18.87
C VAL A 36 -3.56 -2.37 -17.86
N TYR A 37 -4.13 -3.55 -17.65
CA TYR A 37 -3.50 -4.62 -16.88
C TYR A 37 -2.58 -5.42 -17.79
N VAL A 38 -1.29 -5.49 -17.45
CA VAL A 38 -0.26 -6.12 -18.29
C VAL A 38 0.09 -7.54 -17.87
N ASN A 39 -0.46 -8.03 -16.75
CA ASN A 39 -0.30 -9.41 -16.30
C ASN A 39 -1.29 -10.34 -17.02
N PRO A 40 -0.82 -11.30 -17.83
CA PRO A 40 -1.70 -12.21 -18.56
C PRO A 40 -2.21 -13.39 -17.75
N ASN A 41 -1.65 -13.65 -16.56
CA ASN A 41 -1.83 -14.91 -15.83
C ASN A 41 -3.26 -15.19 -15.32
N GLN A 42 -4.17 -14.21 -15.40
CA GLN A 42 -5.58 -14.43 -15.09
C GLN A 42 -6.31 -15.21 -16.20
N ARG A 43 -5.87 -15.04 -17.46
CA ARG A 43 -6.54 -15.56 -18.66
C ARG A 43 -5.73 -16.62 -19.39
N CYS A 44 -4.45 -16.75 -19.08
CA CYS A 44 -3.56 -17.72 -19.69
C CYS A 44 -3.57 -19.03 -18.90
N PRO A 45 -3.78 -20.19 -19.51
CA PRO A 45 -3.73 -21.49 -18.83
C PRO A 45 -2.31 -21.87 -18.37
N LEU A 46 -1.28 -21.29 -19.02
CA LEU A 46 0.11 -21.48 -18.65
C LEU A 46 0.64 -20.27 -17.92
N TYR A 47 1.46 -20.49 -16.90
CA TYR A 47 2.12 -19.41 -16.18
C TYR A 47 3.10 -18.64 -17.10
N VAL A 48 2.84 -17.35 -17.25
CA VAL A 48 3.72 -16.45 -18.01
C VAL A 48 4.68 -15.75 -17.05
N PRO A 49 6.02 -15.85 -17.25
CA PRO A 49 7.01 -15.15 -16.44
C PRO A 49 6.85 -13.62 -16.50
N ARG A 50 7.16 -12.93 -15.41
CA ARG A 50 7.03 -11.45 -15.30
C ARG A 50 7.77 -10.68 -16.41
N LEU A 51 8.93 -11.18 -16.87
CA LEU A 51 9.69 -10.58 -17.98
C LEU A 51 8.89 -10.45 -19.28
N LEU A 52 7.88 -11.29 -19.47
CA LEU A 52 7.04 -11.31 -20.67
C LEU A 52 5.74 -10.50 -20.50
N PHE A 53 5.46 -9.93 -19.31
CA PHE A 53 4.26 -9.11 -19.12
C PHE A 53 4.27 -7.92 -20.08
N GLY A 54 3.09 -7.57 -20.57
CA GLY A 54 2.86 -6.44 -21.46
C GLY A 54 3.13 -6.70 -22.93
N PHE A 55 3.95 -7.70 -23.31
CA PHE A 55 4.23 -7.97 -24.73
C PHE A 55 2.97 -8.35 -25.51
N HIS A 56 2.07 -9.12 -24.92
CA HIS A 56 0.80 -9.53 -25.56
C HIS A 56 -0.13 -8.33 -25.88
N LYS A 57 0.09 -7.17 -25.26
CA LYS A 57 -0.67 -5.93 -25.50
C LYS A 57 0.12 -4.87 -26.25
N LEU A 58 1.40 -5.11 -26.55
CA LEU A 58 2.31 -4.09 -27.08
C LEU A 58 1.81 -3.47 -28.38
N LYS A 59 1.24 -4.29 -29.28
CA LYS A 59 0.70 -3.80 -30.58
C LYS A 59 -0.45 -2.81 -30.35
N ASP A 60 -1.36 -3.11 -29.44
CA ASP A 60 -2.53 -2.27 -29.16
C ASP A 60 -2.13 -1.00 -28.39
N ILE A 61 -1.21 -1.12 -27.45
CA ILE A 61 -0.63 0.03 -26.73
C ILE A 61 0.02 0.99 -27.74
N ARG A 62 0.85 0.48 -28.65
CA ARG A 62 1.53 1.29 -29.67
C ARG A 62 0.59 1.98 -30.63
N ARG A 63 -0.56 1.39 -31.00
CA ARG A 63 -1.57 2.06 -31.81
C ARG A 63 -2.16 3.28 -31.11
N ARG A 64 -2.27 3.24 -29.78
CA ARG A 64 -2.83 4.30 -28.95
C ARG A 64 -1.84 5.44 -28.67
N GLU A 65 -0.52 5.22 -28.88
CA GLU A 65 0.54 6.20 -28.56
C GLU A 65 0.40 7.51 -29.33
N SER A 66 -0.28 7.53 -30.48
CA SER A 66 -0.54 8.78 -31.24
C SER A 66 -1.35 9.80 -30.45
N THR A 67 -2.22 9.34 -29.54
CA THR A 67 -3.09 10.19 -28.72
C THR A 67 -2.62 10.32 -27.27
N LEU A 68 -1.56 9.59 -26.89
CA LEU A 68 -1.04 9.61 -25.52
C LEU A 68 0.08 10.64 -25.35
N TYR A 69 0.15 11.25 -24.17
CA TYR A 69 1.27 12.08 -23.74
C TYR A 69 2.38 11.26 -23.08
N LEU A 70 2.01 10.34 -22.19
CA LEU A 70 2.95 9.48 -21.47
C LEU A 70 2.33 8.16 -21.03
N HIS A 71 3.18 7.23 -20.61
CA HIS A 71 2.82 5.99 -19.92
C HIS A 71 3.18 6.11 -18.44
N HIS A 72 2.29 5.66 -17.55
CA HIS A 72 2.58 5.56 -16.13
C HIS A 72 2.42 4.10 -15.68
N PHE A 73 3.53 3.47 -15.32
CA PHE A 73 3.59 2.07 -14.92
C PHE A 73 3.66 1.92 -13.41
N PHE A 74 2.81 1.10 -12.83
CA PHE A 74 2.76 0.80 -11.39
C PHE A 74 3.16 -0.64 -11.12
N ASN A 75 4.14 -0.81 -10.23
CA ASN A 75 4.60 -2.12 -9.80
C ASN A 75 5.02 -2.09 -8.32
N PRO A 76 4.84 -3.20 -7.57
CA PRO A 76 5.27 -3.26 -6.17
C PRO A 76 6.77 -3.03 -5.98
N ASP A 77 7.60 -3.68 -6.76
CA ASP A 77 9.06 -3.71 -6.65
C ASP A 77 9.75 -3.14 -7.90
N PRO A 78 11.02 -2.77 -7.86
CA PRO A 78 11.76 -2.28 -9.01
C PRO A 78 12.18 -3.42 -9.95
N PHE A 79 11.20 -4.15 -10.49
CA PHE A 79 11.42 -5.22 -11.47
C PHE A 79 11.47 -4.67 -12.90
N PRO A 80 12.45 -5.06 -13.75
CA PRO A 80 12.53 -4.59 -15.13
C PRO A 80 11.52 -5.31 -16.03
N PHE A 81 10.62 -4.53 -16.66
CA PHE A 81 9.68 -5.03 -17.68
C PHE A 81 10.13 -4.62 -19.07
N PRO A 82 10.76 -5.49 -19.87
CA PRO A 82 11.44 -5.12 -21.12
C PRO A 82 10.53 -4.48 -22.17
N TYR A 83 9.24 -4.78 -22.17
CA TYR A 83 8.30 -4.18 -23.11
C TYR A 83 8.20 -2.65 -22.95
N LEU A 84 8.45 -2.08 -21.74
CA LEU A 84 8.43 -0.65 -21.51
C LEU A 84 9.46 0.11 -22.36
N ARG A 85 10.62 -0.50 -22.62
CA ARG A 85 11.64 0.06 -23.52
C ARG A 85 11.22 0.06 -25.00
N ARG A 86 10.12 -0.63 -25.33
CA ARG A 86 9.57 -0.66 -26.69
C ARG A 86 8.51 0.41 -26.92
N LEU A 87 8.11 1.15 -25.87
CA LEU A 87 7.18 2.26 -25.96
C LEU A 87 7.89 3.50 -26.52
N ARG A 88 7.14 4.35 -27.23
CA ARG A 88 7.66 5.56 -27.91
C ARG A 88 7.46 6.82 -27.06
N ARG A 89 6.41 6.84 -26.23
CA ARG A 89 6.13 7.94 -25.32
C ARG A 89 6.91 7.78 -24.02
N PRO A 90 7.19 8.88 -23.30
CA PRO A 90 7.87 8.80 -22.00
C PRO A 90 7.18 7.83 -21.04
N VAL A 91 7.99 7.11 -20.25
CA VAL A 91 7.49 6.16 -19.27
C VAL A 91 7.89 6.63 -17.87
N ILE A 92 6.90 6.80 -16.98
CA ILE A 92 7.10 6.97 -15.55
C ILE A 92 6.87 5.61 -14.88
N TYR A 93 7.78 5.21 -14.02
CA TYR A 93 7.71 3.94 -13.29
C TYR A 93 7.52 4.19 -11.80
N SER A 94 6.36 3.87 -11.25
CA SER A 94 6.09 3.95 -9.81
C SER A 94 6.41 2.62 -9.12
N VAL A 95 7.31 2.67 -8.13
CA VAL A 95 7.55 1.61 -7.17
C VAL A 95 6.66 1.84 -5.97
N THR A 96 5.67 0.96 -5.74
CA THR A 96 4.61 1.22 -4.74
C THR A 96 4.86 0.59 -3.37
N CYS A 97 5.76 -0.41 -3.28
CA CYS A 97 6.28 -0.94 -2.02
C CYS A 97 7.67 -0.38 -1.73
N GLY A 98 8.20 -0.65 -0.55
CA GLY A 98 9.57 -0.27 -0.22
C GLY A 98 10.59 -1.01 -1.09
N VAL A 99 11.67 -0.31 -1.43
CA VAL A 99 12.79 -0.90 -2.17
C VAL A 99 13.68 -1.68 -1.20
N GLY A 100 13.85 -2.99 -1.47
CA GLY A 100 14.72 -3.88 -0.71
C GLY A 100 16.21 -3.60 -0.93
N ASP A 101 17.09 -4.45 -0.37
CA ASP A 101 18.54 -4.25 -0.42
C ASP A 101 19.19 -4.63 -1.76
N GLY A 102 18.49 -5.38 -2.59
CA GLY A 102 18.99 -5.79 -3.90
C GLY A 102 18.96 -4.66 -4.92
N GLN A 103 20.12 -4.31 -5.46
CA GLN A 103 20.20 -3.31 -6.53
C GLN A 103 19.45 -3.78 -7.78
N PRO A 104 18.52 -2.97 -8.33
CA PRO A 104 17.76 -3.34 -9.52
C PRO A 104 18.59 -3.20 -10.78
N ASN A 105 18.02 -3.53 -11.94
CA ASN A 105 18.64 -3.32 -13.23
C ASN A 105 18.78 -1.82 -13.54
N MET A 106 19.85 -1.20 -13.10
CA MET A 106 20.10 0.24 -13.22
C MET A 106 19.99 0.76 -14.67
N PRO A 107 20.58 0.10 -15.70
CA PRO A 107 20.42 0.54 -17.10
C PRO A 107 18.96 0.55 -17.58
N PHE A 108 18.10 -0.32 -17.01
CA PHE A 108 16.68 -0.30 -17.31
C PHE A 108 16.00 0.93 -16.69
N PHE A 109 16.22 1.18 -15.40
CA PHE A 109 15.56 2.28 -14.69
C PHE A 109 16.07 3.66 -15.11
N SER A 110 17.35 3.79 -15.47
CA SER A 110 17.90 5.02 -16.04
C SER A 110 17.30 5.36 -17.42
N SER A 111 16.75 4.39 -18.14
CA SER A 111 16.07 4.62 -19.42
C SER A 111 14.59 5.06 -19.26
N MET A 112 14.03 5.06 -18.06
CA MET A 112 12.70 5.63 -17.79
C MET A 112 12.76 7.15 -17.72
N ALA A 113 11.67 7.83 -18.09
CA ALA A 113 11.59 9.28 -17.96
C ALA A 113 11.63 9.74 -16.50
N ALA A 114 11.00 8.97 -15.61
CA ALA A 114 11.12 9.11 -14.16
C ALA A 114 10.85 7.79 -13.45
N VAL A 115 11.43 7.63 -12.26
CA VAL A 115 11.11 6.55 -11.31
C VAL A 115 10.53 7.20 -10.07
N ALA A 116 9.27 6.95 -9.78
CA ALA A 116 8.59 7.49 -8.61
C ALA A 116 8.66 6.51 -7.44
N ALA A 117 9.12 6.99 -6.29
CA ALA A 117 9.10 6.29 -5.01
C ALA A 117 8.18 7.04 -4.04
N SER A 118 7.39 6.32 -3.26
CA SER A 118 6.42 6.92 -2.32
C SER A 118 6.96 7.07 -0.89
N ASP A 119 8.24 6.75 -0.66
CA ASP A 119 8.88 6.87 0.63
C ASP A 119 10.35 7.31 0.52
N GLU A 120 10.84 7.95 1.58
CA GLU A 120 12.21 8.50 1.63
C GLU A 120 13.30 7.42 1.66
N ARG A 121 13.06 6.26 2.30
CA ARG A 121 14.06 5.17 2.33
C ARG A 121 14.33 4.68 0.91
N SER A 122 13.27 4.39 0.15
CA SER A 122 13.36 3.96 -1.24
C SER A 122 13.97 5.03 -2.14
N PHE A 123 13.54 6.28 -1.98
CA PHE A 123 14.11 7.42 -2.73
C PHE A 123 15.62 7.55 -2.51
N LYS A 124 16.07 7.61 -1.25
CA LYS A 124 17.50 7.71 -0.89
C LYS A 124 18.30 6.51 -1.39
N ARG A 125 17.74 5.30 -1.29
CA ARG A 125 18.39 4.07 -1.74
C ARG A 125 18.57 4.04 -3.26
N LEU A 126 17.54 4.37 -4.03
CA LEU A 126 17.65 4.45 -5.49
C LEU A 126 18.66 5.52 -5.93
N LYS A 127 18.68 6.67 -5.25
CA LYS A 127 19.69 7.72 -5.48
C LYS A 127 21.10 7.27 -5.15
N SER A 128 21.32 6.57 -4.03
CA SER A 128 22.64 6.07 -3.63
C SER A 128 23.20 5.03 -4.61
N TRP A 129 22.35 4.36 -5.36
CA TRP A 129 22.75 3.47 -6.45
C TRP A 129 23.04 4.19 -7.78
N GLY A 130 22.93 5.53 -7.81
CA GLY A 130 23.25 6.36 -8.98
C GLY A 130 22.07 6.59 -9.93
N LEU A 131 20.83 6.40 -9.49
CA LEU A 131 19.67 6.67 -10.32
C LEU A 131 19.30 8.17 -10.23
N GLU A 132 19.53 8.93 -11.30
CA GLU A 132 19.33 10.39 -11.32
C GLU A 132 17.86 10.80 -11.51
N ASN A 133 17.08 10.00 -12.23
CA ASN A 133 15.70 10.29 -12.62
C ASN A 133 14.65 9.89 -11.56
N VAL A 134 15.03 9.80 -10.29
CA VAL A 134 14.10 9.46 -9.19
C VAL A 134 13.30 10.68 -8.75
N ALA A 135 12.03 10.47 -8.46
CA ALA A 135 11.12 11.43 -7.85
C ALA A 135 10.51 10.86 -6.57
N LEU A 136 10.45 11.66 -5.53
CA LEU A 136 9.66 11.35 -4.35
C LEU A 136 8.22 11.86 -4.57
N VAL A 137 7.23 10.97 -4.45
CA VAL A 137 5.80 11.31 -4.54
C VAL A 137 5.14 11.12 -3.18
N ARG A 138 4.12 11.94 -2.88
CA ARG A 138 3.39 11.83 -1.61
C ARG A 138 2.35 10.73 -1.69
N PRO A 139 2.22 9.86 -0.67
CA PRO A 139 1.08 8.98 -0.54
C PRO A 139 -0.17 9.78 -0.15
N GLY A 140 -1.36 9.29 -0.49
CA GLY A 140 -2.59 9.96 -0.11
C GLY A 140 -3.83 9.11 -0.30
N VAL A 141 -4.88 9.46 0.44
CA VAL A 141 -6.22 8.88 0.35
C VAL A 141 -7.24 10.02 0.35
N ASP A 142 -8.47 9.72 -0.04
CA ASP A 142 -9.58 10.68 0.12
C ASP A 142 -9.94 10.81 1.61
N THR A 143 -9.25 11.74 2.30
CA THR A 143 -9.42 11.98 3.73
C THR A 143 -10.82 12.48 4.11
N GLY A 144 -11.56 13.05 3.13
CA GLY A 144 -12.94 13.52 3.33
C GLY A 144 -13.95 12.38 3.53
N ARG A 145 -13.59 11.16 3.14
CA ARG A 145 -14.43 9.97 3.34
C ARG A 145 -14.44 9.46 4.77
N PHE A 146 -13.48 9.85 5.61
CA PHE A 146 -13.29 9.29 6.94
C PHE A 146 -13.73 10.24 8.03
N THR A 147 -14.57 9.74 8.93
CA THR A 147 -15.11 10.51 10.05
C THR A 147 -14.31 10.21 11.31
N TYR A 148 -13.92 11.27 12.01
CA TYR A 148 -13.32 11.11 13.33
C TYR A 148 -14.32 10.47 14.30
N SER A 149 -13.97 9.32 14.82
CA SER A 149 -14.82 8.52 15.71
C SER A 149 -13.98 8.02 16.88
N PRO A 150 -13.76 8.83 17.93
CA PRO A 150 -12.98 8.43 19.09
C PRO A 150 -13.65 7.25 19.80
N LEU A 151 -12.83 6.26 20.17
CA LEU A 151 -13.26 5.11 20.96
C LEU A 151 -12.45 5.10 22.26
N PRO A 152 -13.07 5.24 23.44
CA PRO A 152 -12.32 5.24 24.69
C PRO A 152 -11.72 3.84 24.95
N LEU A 153 -10.46 3.82 25.32
CA LEU A 153 -9.79 2.57 25.71
C LEU A 153 -10.26 2.16 27.11
N ARG A 154 -10.76 0.94 27.22
CA ARG A 154 -11.19 0.32 28.46
C ARG A 154 -10.33 -0.92 28.75
N SER A 155 -10.94 -2.02 29.14
CA SER A 155 -10.26 -3.28 29.43
C SER A 155 -9.82 -4.07 28.18
N GLU A 156 -10.39 -3.78 27.02
CA GLU A 156 -10.09 -4.47 25.76
C GLU A 156 -9.51 -3.51 24.73
N ILE A 157 -8.56 -3.99 23.94
CA ILE A 157 -8.03 -3.29 22.80
C ILE A 157 -8.40 -4.02 21.51
N THR A 158 -8.99 -3.32 20.55
CA THR A 158 -9.41 -3.87 19.26
C THR A 158 -8.58 -3.27 18.15
N LEU A 159 -7.95 -4.11 17.34
CA LEU A 159 -7.12 -3.72 16.21
C LEU A 159 -7.75 -4.15 14.89
N MET A 160 -7.77 -3.25 13.90
CA MET A 160 -8.11 -3.57 12.51
C MET A 160 -6.88 -4.04 11.76
N VAL A 161 -7.00 -5.13 10.98
CA VAL A 161 -5.96 -5.68 10.13
C VAL A 161 -6.42 -5.63 8.67
N GLY A 162 -5.87 -4.71 7.87
CA GLY A 162 -6.33 -4.43 6.50
C GLY A 162 -5.54 -5.10 5.38
N SER A 163 -4.47 -5.85 5.68
CA SER A 163 -3.55 -6.43 4.68
C SER A 163 -3.68 -7.94 4.57
N ALA A 164 -4.72 -8.43 3.88
CA ALA A 164 -4.94 -9.86 3.69
C ALA A 164 -3.81 -10.53 2.86
N PRO A 165 -3.33 -11.73 3.25
CA PRO A 165 -2.44 -12.57 2.47
C PRO A 165 -3.06 -13.05 1.15
N TRP A 166 -2.23 -13.11 0.09
CA TRP A 166 -2.57 -13.69 -1.21
C TRP A 166 -2.04 -15.11 -1.38
N THR A 167 -1.03 -15.48 -0.56
CA THR A 167 -0.42 -16.81 -0.55
C THR A 167 -0.25 -17.30 0.89
N LYS A 168 -0.13 -18.62 1.09
CA LYS A 168 0.09 -19.19 2.41
C LYS A 168 1.37 -18.66 3.09
N ARG A 169 2.43 -18.40 2.31
CA ARG A 169 3.68 -17.82 2.82
C ARG A 169 3.45 -16.43 3.44
N GLN A 170 2.52 -15.66 2.89
CA GLN A 170 2.24 -14.31 3.35
C GLN A 170 1.54 -14.27 4.73
N PHE A 171 0.99 -15.36 5.24
CA PHE A 171 0.53 -15.42 6.63
C PHE A 171 1.69 -15.15 7.61
N HIS A 172 2.86 -15.72 7.32
CA HIS A 172 4.08 -15.43 8.07
C HIS A 172 4.63 -14.04 7.74
N THR A 173 4.87 -13.73 6.46
CA THR A 173 5.60 -12.52 6.08
C THR A 173 4.81 -11.22 6.28
N LYS A 174 3.48 -11.29 6.37
CA LYS A 174 2.58 -10.19 6.76
C LYS A 174 2.17 -10.23 8.24
N GLY A 175 2.82 -11.06 9.05
CA GLY A 175 2.66 -11.10 10.49
C GLY A 175 1.31 -11.63 10.99
N VAL A 176 0.48 -12.25 10.15
CA VAL A 176 -0.82 -12.79 10.57
C VAL A 176 -0.64 -13.88 11.62
N ASP A 177 0.32 -14.80 11.41
CA ASP A 177 0.62 -15.87 12.38
C ASP A 177 1.08 -15.30 13.72
N ALA A 178 1.92 -14.26 13.69
CA ALA A 178 2.43 -13.61 14.90
C ALA A 178 1.31 -12.85 15.65
N LEU A 179 0.37 -12.20 14.91
CA LEU A 179 -0.80 -11.53 15.50
C LEU A 179 -1.74 -12.53 16.17
N LEU A 180 -2.02 -13.67 15.54
CA LEU A 180 -2.85 -14.72 16.13
C LEU A 180 -2.22 -15.30 17.40
N LEU A 181 -0.89 -15.50 17.39
CA LEU A 181 -0.15 -15.94 18.58
C LEU A 181 -0.17 -14.89 19.70
N ALA A 182 -0.05 -13.61 19.35
CA ALA A 182 -0.18 -12.50 20.31
C ALA A 182 -1.58 -12.46 20.92
N ALA A 183 -2.63 -12.61 20.11
CA ALA A 183 -4.02 -12.67 20.60
C ALA A 183 -4.24 -13.86 21.55
N LYS A 184 -3.62 -15.00 21.27
CA LYS A 184 -3.70 -16.17 22.17
C LYS A 184 -3.06 -15.90 23.53
N GLN A 185 -2.01 -15.08 23.59
CA GLN A 185 -1.31 -14.72 24.83
C GLN A 185 -2.00 -13.57 25.60
N ALA A 186 -2.81 -12.75 24.91
CA ALA A 186 -3.47 -11.56 25.47
C ALA A 186 -5.01 -11.68 25.35
N PRO A 187 -5.71 -12.18 26.37
CA PRO A 187 -7.17 -12.37 26.32
C PRO A 187 -7.98 -11.10 26.10
N HIS A 188 -7.41 -9.93 26.38
CA HIS A 188 -8.01 -8.61 26.16
C HIS A 188 -7.81 -8.05 24.76
N LEU A 189 -7.00 -8.69 23.90
CA LEU A 189 -6.76 -8.28 22.51
C LEU A 189 -7.86 -8.83 21.60
N ARG A 190 -8.46 -7.95 20.80
CA ARG A 190 -9.42 -8.26 19.73
C ARG A 190 -8.83 -7.90 18.37
N LEU A 191 -9.02 -8.76 17.36
CA LEU A 191 -8.56 -8.54 15.99
C LEU A 191 -9.75 -8.55 15.04
N VAL A 192 -9.84 -7.56 14.17
CA VAL A 192 -10.83 -7.47 13.10
C VAL A 192 -10.09 -7.49 11.76
N PHE A 193 -10.11 -8.62 11.08
CA PHE A 193 -9.50 -8.77 9.77
C PHE A 193 -10.46 -8.33 8.67
N LEU A 194 -10.07 -7.34 7.86
CA LEU A 194 -10.73 -7.04 6.60
C LEU A 194 -10.20 -7.96 5.51
N TRP A 195 -11.05 -8.89 5.04
CA TRP A 195 -10.64 -9.94 4.12
C TRP A 195 -11.21 -9.72 2.71
N ARG A 196 -10.59 -10.36 1.69
CA ARG A 196 -10.94 -10.14 0.28
C ARG A 196 -11.28 -11.43 -0.47
N GLY A 197 -11.74 -12.45 0.22
CA GLY A 197 -12.06 -13.75 -0.33
C GLY A 197 -10.86 -14.69 -0.55
N VAL A 198 -9.66 -14.16 -0.75
CA VAL A 198 -8.46 -14.99 -0.97
C VAL A 198 -8.04 -15.65 0.33
N LEU A 199 -7.96 -16.98 0.36
CA LEU A 199 -7.57 -17.78 1.53
C LEU A 199 -8.42 -17.50 2.79
N ALA A 200 -9.70 -17.14 2.62
CA ALA A 200 -10.62 -16.89 3.74
C ALA A 200 -10.78 -18.15 4.62
N ASP A 201 -10.97 -19.31 4.00
CA ASP A 201 -11.09 -20.60 4.73
C ASP A 201 -9.81 -20.91 5.54
N GLU A 202 -8.64 -20.50 5.05
CA GLU A 202 -7.37 -20.73 5.73
C GLU A 202 -7.25 -19.89 7.01
N ILE A 203 -7.60 -18.59 6.98
CA ILE A 203 -7.57 -17.77 8.21
C ILE A 203 -8.61 -18.27 9.21
N GLU A 204 -9.84 -18.59 8.77
CA GLU A 204 -10.87 -19.10 9.65
C GLU A 204 -10.48 -20.45 10.28
N ARG A 205 -9.84 -21.34 9.49
CA ARG A 205 -9.31 -22.61 10.01
C ARG A 205 -8.27 -22.36 11.12
N ARG A 206 -7.31 -21.42 10.91
CA ARG A 206 -6.30 -21.07 11.92
C ARG A 206 -6.92 -20.50 13.18
N VAL A 207 -7.89 -19.59 13.04
CA VAL A 207 -8.62 -19.01 14.18
C VAL A 207 -9.31 -20.09 15.01
N ARG A 208 -10.00 -21.04 14.36
CA ARG A 208 -10.64 -22.19 15.05
C ARG A 208 -9.62 -23.10 15.73
N GLN A 209 -8.54 -23.48 15.05
CA GLN A 209 -7.49 -24.36 15.59
C GLN A 209 -6.79 -23.76 16.81
N MET A 210 -6.68 -22.45 16.88
CA MET A 210 -6.07 -21.73 18.00
C MET A 210 -7.06 -21.38 19.12
N ASN A 211 -8.37 -21.71 18.97
CA ASN A 211 -9.46 -21.36 19.88
C ASN A 211 -9.65 -19.84 20.06
N LEU A 212 -9.49 -19.06 18.97
CA LEU A 212 -9.54 -17.61 18.98
C LEU A 212 -10.87 -17.02 18.47
N THR A 213 -11.91 -17.81 18.29
CA THR A 213 -13.20 -17.38 17.72
C THR A 213 -13.90 -16.26 18.49
N LYS A 214 -13.58 -16.09 19.79
CA LYS A 214 -14.09 -15.00 20.63
C LYS A 214 -13.27 -13.71 20.53
N GLN A 215 -12.04 -13.79 20.01
CA GLN A 215 -11.09 -12.67 19.95
C GLN A 215 -10.86 -12.16 18.52
N VAL A 216 -11.13 -13.00 17.51
CA VAL A 216 -10.80 -12.73 16.13
C VAL A 216 -12.04 -12.77 15.26
N SER A 217 -12.34 -11.68 14.59
CA SER A 217 -13.38 -11.57 13.57
C SER A 217 -12.76 -11.46 12.19
N VAL A 218 -13.29 -12.19 11.22
CA VAL A 218 -12.87 -12.12 9.80
C VAL A 218 -14.04 -11.58 8.98
N LEU A 219 -13.94 -10.35 8.49
CA LEU A 219 -14.95 -9.70 7.68
C LEU A 219 -14.65 -9.96 6.19
N ASN A 220 -15.17 -11.08 5.68
CA ASN A 220 -14.99 -11.49 4.28
C ASN A 220 -16.18 -11.03 3.40
N ARG A 221 -16.49 -9.76 3.46
CA ARG A 221 -17.56 -9.09 2.69
C ARG A 221 -17.21 -7.62 2.45
N MET A 222 -17.94 -6.96 1.56
CA MET A 222 -17.89 -5.49 1.46
C MET A 222 -18.43 -4.88 2.74
N VAL A 223 -17.67 -3.96 3.31
CA VAL A 223 -18.01 -3.22 4.53
C VAL A 223 -17.75 -1.74 4.32
N ASP A 224 -18.47 -0.89 5.02
CA ASP A 224 -18.04 0.49 5.18
C ASP A 224 -16.87 0.51 6.17
N VAL A 225 -15.72 0.97 5.68
CA VAL A 225 -14.49 1.04 6.51
C VAL A 225 -14.65 2.02 7.66
N ASN A 226 -15.50 3.08 7.53
CA ASN A 226 -15.81 3.99 8.63
C ASN A 226 -16.49 3.28 9.80
N GLU A 227 -17.46 2.39 9.51
CA GLU A 227 -18.12 1.61 10.55
C GLU A 227 -17.13 0.71 11.30
N VAL A 228 -16.22 0.09 10.57
CA VAL A 228 -15.16 -0.74 11.19
C VAL A 228 -14.22 0.12 12.02
N LEU A 229 -13.75 1.26 11.48
CA LEU A 229 -12.85 2.18 12.17
C LEU A 229 -13.51 2.77 13.43
N ALA A 230 -14.81 3.02 13.43
CA ALA A 230 -15.54 3.47 14.62
C ALA A 230 -15.47 2.46 15.77
N GLY A 231 -15.41 1.15 15.47
CA GLY A 231 -15.39 0.06 16.46
C GLY A 231 -13.99 -0.43 16.84
N VAL A 232 -12.90 0.19 16.36
CA VAL A 232 -11.52 -0.22 16.68
C VAL A 232 -10.72 0.91 17.30
N HIS A 233 -9.72 0.56 18.10
CA HIS A 233 -8.82 1.52 18.75
C HIS A 233 -7.68 1.94 17.82
N ALA A 234 -7.15 1.01 17.00
CA ALA A 234 -6.05 1.28 16.09
C ALA A 234 -6.09 0.33 14.88
N SER A 235 -5.28 0.62 13.87
CA SER A 235 -5.03 -0.32 12.77
C SER A 235 -3.60 -0.82 12.79
N VAL A 236 -3.41 -2.07 12.36
CA VAL A 236 -2.09 -2.69 12.31
C VAL A 236 -1.77 -3.22 10.91
N THR A 237 -0.55 -2.94 10.46
CA THR A 237 0.04 -3.57 9.28
C THR A 237 1.46 -3.99 9.57
N LEU A 238 1.74 -5.27 9.34
CA LEU A 238 3.04 -5.88 9.58
C LEU A 238 3.62 -6.43 8.27
N ALA A 239 4.95 -6.39 8.19
CA ALA A 239 5.72 -7.05 7.14
C ALA A 239 7.11 -7.38 7.65
N THR A 240 7.71 -8.48 7.18
CA THR A 240 9.07 -8.89 7.52
C THR A 240 10.12 -8.27 6.60
N ALA A 241 9.70 -7.66 5.48
CA ALA A 241 10.56 -6.97 4.53
C ALA A 241 9.81 -5.79 3.88
N PRO A 242 10.51 -4.78 3.35
CA PRO A 242 9.90 -3.54 2.86
C PRO A 242 9.07 -3.71 1.57
N ASP A 243 9.33 -4.75 0.80
CA ASP A 243 8.71 -5.03 -0.49
C ASP A 243 7.41 -5.88 -0.42
N ILE A 244 6.97 -6.27 0.79
CA ILE A 244 5.81 -7.15 1.00
C ILE A 244 4.47 -6.41 0.94
N VAL A 245 4.45 -5.17 1.41
CA VAL A 245 3.27 -4.28 1.42
C VAL A 245 3.63 -2.92 0.86
N LYS A 246 2.63 -2.10 0.53
CA LYS A 246 2.89 -0.70 0.13
C LYS A 246 3.71 0.01 1.19
N SER A 247 4.60 0.91 0.75
CA SER A 247 5.41 1.75 1.65
C SER A 247 4.56 2.54 2.64
N TYR A 248 3.38 2.99 2.19
CA TYR A 248 2.32 3.58 3.00
C TYR A 248 1.02 2.79 2.77
N PRO A 249 0.70 1.80 3.64
CA PRO A 249 -0.50 1.00 3.51
C PRO A 249 -1.77 1.85 3.62
N HIS A 250 -2.69 1.76 2.66
CA HIS A 250 -3.91 2.57 2.64
C HIS A 250 -4.75 2.37 3.90
N SER A 251 -4.84 1.15 4.43
CA SER A 251 -5.56 0.88 5.68
C SER A 251 -5.02 1.68 6.87
N LEU A 252 -3.72 1.98 6.90
CA LEU A 252 -3.14 2.84 7.93
C LEU A 252 -3.42 4.33 7.65
N LEU A 253 -3.37 4.76 6.38
CA LEU A 253 -3.73 6.14 6.01
C LEU A 253 -5.21 6.43 6.29
N GLU A 254 -6.10 5.49 5.98
CA GLU A 254 -7.53 5.53 6.29
C GLU A 254 -7.76 5.59 7.81
N SER A 255 -7.01 4.80 8.58
CA SER A 255 -7.04 4.80 10.04
C SER A 255 -6.66 6.17 10.61
N LEU A 256 -5.52 6.72 10.18
CA LEU A 256 -5.08 8.06 10.58
C LEU A 256 -6.12 9.14 10.21
N SER A 257 -6.72 9.03 9.01
CA SER A 257 -7.75 9.98 8.55
C SER A 257 -9.02 9.93 9.42
N ALA A 258 -9.32 8.78 10.04
CA ALA A 258 -10.38 8.60 11.03
C ALA A 258 -9.92 8.94 12.46
N GLY A 259 -8.71 9.44 12.66
CA GLY A 259 -8.14 9.77 13.95
C GLY A 259 -7.76 8.55 14.80
N LYS A 260 -7.50 7.40 14.16
CA LYS A 260 -7.07 6.19 14.87
C LYS A 260 -5.56 6.01 14.73
N PRO A 261 -4.82 5.80 15.83
CA PRO A 261 -3.40 5.52 15.79
C PRO A 261 -3.10 4.21 15.05
N VAL A 262 -1.85 4.01 14.70
CA VAL A 262 -1.43 2.86 13.91
C VAL A 262 -0.29 2.08 14.55
N LEU A 263 -0.28 0.75 14.30
CA LEU A 263 0.89 -0.09 14.55
C LEU A 263 1.49 -0.51 13.22
N VAL A 264 2.78 -0.30 13.06
CA VAL A 264 3.47 -0.62 11.81
C VAL A 264 4.82 -1.27 12.11
N SER A 265 5.18 -2.36 11.39
CA SER A 265 6.49 -2.98 11.60
C SER A 265 7.62 -2.12 11.02
N ARG A 266 8.78 -2.16 11.68
CA ARG A 266 10.02 -1.43 11.32
C ARG A 266 10.43 -1.63 9.86
N ALA A 267 10.16 -2.80 9.28
CA ALA A 267 10.47 -3.09 7.89
C ALA A 267 9.70 -2.23 6.89
N ILE A 268 8.49 -1.78 7.23
CA ILE A 268 7.66 -0.94 6.37
C ILE A 268 8.18 0.50 6.42
N PRO A 269 8.45 1.16 5.28
CA PRO A 269 8.99 2.53 5.26
C PRO A 269 8.17 3.56 6.04
N MET A 270 6.85 3.41 6.11
CA MET A 270 5.98 4.28 6.91
C MET A 270 6.35 4.32 8.40
N ALA A 271 7.10 3.33 8.92
CA ALA A 271 7.54 3.30 10.32
C ALA A 271 8.36 4.55 10.70
N ASP A 272 9.19 5.09 9.78
CA ASP A 272 9.96 6.32 10.03
C ASP A 272 9.05 7.54 10.23
N TYR A 273 7.95 7.58 9.47
CA TYR A 273 6.95 8.63 9.63
C TYR A 273 6.21 8.50 10.97
N VAL A 274 5.76 7.30 11.30
CA VAL A 274 5.04 7.01 12.55
C VAL A 274 5.89 7.36 13.77
N GLU A 275 7.16 6.99 13.77
CA GLU A 275 8.10 7.29 14.85
C GLU A 275 8.34 8.80 15.00
N ARG A 276 8.51 9.52 13.89
CA ARG A 276 8.75 10.97 13.89
C ARG A 276 7.52 11.78 14.28
N SER A 277 6.33 11.37 13.80
CA SER A 277 5.07 12.09 14.06
C SER A 277 4.39 11.72 15.37
N GLY A 278 4.72 10.57 15.94
CA GLY A 278 4.08 10.03 17.13
C GLY A 278 2.59 9.68 16.94
N CYS A 279 2.17 9.38 15.71
CA CYS A 279 0.77 9.02 15.41
C CYS A 279 0.46 7.53 15.58
N GLY A 280 1.36 6.79 16.21
CA GLY A 280 1.25 5.34 16.41
C GLY A 280 2.51 4.75 17.01
N VAL A 281 2.62 3.43 16.98
CA VAL A 281 3.73 2.68 17.57
C VAL A 281 4.40 1.80 16.50
N VAL A 282 5.74 1.78 16.53
CA VAL A 282 6.53 0.92 15.66
C VAL A 282 6.74 -0.45 16.33
N VAL A 283 6.44 -1.52 15.60
CA VAL A 283 6.71 -2.91 16.00
C VAL A 283 8.09 -3.28 15.48
N GLU A 284 9.07 -3.44 16.35
CA GLU A 284 10.49 -3.62 15.99
C GLU A 284 10.76 -4.88 15.16
N SER A 285 10.09 -5.98 15.50
CA SER A 285 10.14 -7.22 14.71
C SER A 285 8.78 -7.92 14.69
N VAL A 286 8.54 -8.70 13.63
CA VAL A 286 7.29 -9.44 13.46
C VAL A 286 7.33 -10.71 14.32
N SER A 287 7.23 -10.52 15.64
CA SER A 287 7.15 -11.60 16.65
C SER A 287 6.02 -11.33 17.64
N PRO A 288 5.39 -12.36 18.22
CA PRO A 288 4.33 -12.16 19.21
C PRO A 288 4.75 -11.24 20.37
N LYS A 289 5.97 -11.40 20.87
CA LYS A 289 6.52 -10.58 21.95
C LYS A 289 6.60 -9.11 21.58
N CYS A 290 7.20 -8.76 20.43
CA CYS A 290 7.32 -7.36 20.00
C CYS A 290 5.96 -6.73 19.66
N ILE A 291 5.02 -7.54 19.15
CA ILE A 291 3.64 -7.08 18.91
C ILE A 291 2.96 -6.74 20.23
N LEU A 292 3.05 -7.60 21.26
CA LEU A 292 2.47 -7.35 22.57
C LEU A 292 3.09 -6.12 23.24
N THR A 293 4.43 -5.98 23.20
CA THR A 293 5.12 -4.79 23.71
C THR A 293 4.62 -3.50 23.02
N ALA A 294 4.42 -3.55 21.70
CA ALA A 294 3.89 -2.39 20.95
C ALA A 294 2.40 -2.09 21.30
N ILE A 295 1.59 -3.12 21.54
CA ILE A 295 0.20 -2.97 22.00
C ILE A 295 0.14 -2.37 23.41
N GLU A 296 1.02 -2.78 24.32
CA GLU A 296 1.13 -2.22 25.67
C GLU A 296 1.55 -0.73 25.62
N ALA A 297 2.50 -0.39 24.76
CA ALA A 297 2.89 1.00 24.52
C ALA A 297 1.73 1.83 23.94
N LEU A 298 1.02 1.29 22.94
CA LEU A 298 -0.17 1.91 22.38
C LEU A 298 -1.25 2.15 23.45
N ALA A 299 -1.50 1.18 24.31
CA ALA A 299 -2.50 1.29 25.35
C ALA A 299 -2.13 2.36 26.40
N ARG A 300 -0.86 2.43 26.78
CA ARG A 300 -0.35 3.41 27.77
C ARG A 300 -0.45 4.85 27.26
N GLU A 301 -0.23 5.08 25.97
CA GLU A 301 -0.11 6.40 25.36
C GLU A 301 -1.31 6.72 24.45
N TYR A 302 -2.42 5.98 24.58
CA TYR A 302 -3.51 5.93 23.60
C TYR A 302 -4.11 7.31 23.26
N GLU A 303 -4.42 8.12 24.26
CA GLU A 303 -5.07 9.44 24.07
C GLU A 303 -4.15 10.42 23.31
N ASP A 304 -2.86 10.44 23.64
CA ASP A 304 -1.86 11.26 22.95
C ASP A 304 -1.68 10.81 21.50
N LEU A 305 -1.50 9.50 21.28
CA LEU A 305 -1.37 8.91 19.96
C LEU A 305 -2.64 9.16 19.09
N GLN A 306 -3.84 9.09 19.69
CA GLN A 306 -5.09 9.35 18.99
C GLN A 306 -5.19 10.83 18.56
N SER A 307 -4.82 11.77 19.43
CA SER A 307 -4.81 13.20 19.12
C SER A 307 -3.85 13.51 17.97
N LYS A 308 -2.65 12.95 18.00
CA LYS A 308 -1.66 13.09 16.93
C LYS A 308 -2.13 12.43 15.62
N ALA A 309 -2.72 11.23 15.69
CA ALA A 309 -3.27 10.54 14.53
C ALA A 309 -4.35 11.38 13.83
N GLN A 310 -5.27 11.98 14.57
CA GLN A 310 -6.32 12.86 14.05
C GLN A 310 -5.72 14.05 13.28
N TRP A 311 -4.68 14.66 13.82
CA TRP A 311 -4.05 15.81 13.19
C TRP A 311 -3.33 15.43 11.89
N VAL A 312 -2.41 14.43 11.93
CA VAL A 312 -1.60 14.06 10.77
C VAL A 312 -2.41 13.40 9.66
N GLY A 313 -3.46 12.65 10.00
CA GLY A 313 -4.29 11.95 9.03
C GLY A 313 -4.98 12.89 8.04
N LYS A 314 -5.39 14.07 8.50
CA LYS A 314 -5.99 15.10 7.66
C LYS A 314 -4.97 15.98 6.95
N ALA A 315 -3.86 16.32 7.61
CA ALA A 315 -2.87 17.27 7.12
C ALA A 315 -1.96 16.65 6.07
N ASP A 316 -1.42 15.45 6.32
CA ASP A 316 -0.26 14.95 5.56
C ASP A 316 -0.61 13.96 4.44
N PHE A 317 -1.80 13.32 4.49
CA PHE A 317 -2.15 12.23 3.59
C PHE A 317 -3.37 12.52 2.70
N SER A 318 -3.59 13.79 2.33
CA SER A 318 -4.69 14.13 1.45
C SER A 318 -4.47 13.65 0.01
N GLN A 319 -5.53 13.19 -0.64
CA GLN A 319 -5.52 12.83 -2.06
C GLN A 319 -5.04 13.99 -2.94
N GLN A 320 -5.38 15.24 -2.57
CA GLN A 320 -4.94 16.43 -3.30
C GLN A 320 -3.42 16.59 -3.27
N ALA A 321 -2.77 16.38 -2.13
CA ALA A 321 -1.31 16.43 -2.02
C ALA A 321 -0.64 15.32 -2.84
N MET A 322 -1.23 14.13 -2.87
CA MET A 322 -0.79 13.02 -3.73
C MET A 322 -0.90 13.43 -5.22
N LEU A 323 -2.05 13.91 -5.66
CA LEU A 323 -2.28 14.33 -7.04
C LEU A 323 -1.33 15.45 -7.45
N ALA A 324 -1.11 16.45 -6.60
CA ALA A 324 -0.16 17.53 -6.85
C ALA A 324 1.27 17.01 -7.01
N SER A 325 1.70 16.03 -6.17
CA SER A 325 3.04 15.47 -6.28
C SER A 325 3.26 14.68 -7.57
N PHE A 326 2.26 13.93 -8.04
CA PHE A 326 2.32 13.26 -9.34
C PHE A 326 2.25 14.26 -10.49
N GLY A 327 1.43 15.33 -10.38
CA GLY A 327 1.37 16.42 -11.34
C GLY A 327 2.76 17.04 -11.58
N ALA A 328 3.49 17.34 -10.52
CA ALA A 328 4.86 17.86 -10.63
C ALA A 328 5.82 16.88 -11.35
N VAL A 329 5.65 15.57 -11.19
CA VAL A 329 6.41 14.58 -11.95
C VAL A 329 6.03 14.59 -13.42
N TYR A 330 4.74 14.69 -13.74
CA TYR A 330 4.26 14.77 -15.13
C TYR A 330 4.74 16.03 -15.83
N GLU A 331 4.66 17.19 -15.18
CA GLU A 331 5.18 18.46 -15.69
C GLU A 331 6.68 18.38 -15.99
N ARG A 332 7.46 17.83 -15.06
CA ARG A 332 8.91 17.66 -15.26
C ARG A 332 9.22 16.76 -16.47
N VAL A 333 8.43 15.71 -16.71
CA VAL A 333 8.66 14.75 -17.80
C VAL A 333 8.20 15.29 -19.15
N LEU A 334 7.10 16.06 -19.18
CA LEU A 334 6.48 16.56 -20.41
C LEU A 334 6.96 17.96 -20.80
N GLY A 335 7.58 18.69 -19.88
CA GLY A 335 7.97 20.09 -20.04
C GLY A 335 6.82 21.09 -19.85
N PRO A 336 7.14 22.39 -19.70
CA PRO A 336 6.18 23.43 -19.30
C PRO A 336 5.10 23.76 -20.35
N SER A 337 5.21 23.21 -21.56
CA SER A 337 4.28 23.49 -22.66
C SER A 337 2.93 22.78 -22.57
N ILE A 338 2.76 21.88 -21.60
CA ILE A 338 1.54 21.10 -21.42
C ILE A 338 0.88 21.56 -20.11
N GLN A 339 -0.24 22.26 -20.21
CA GLN A 339 -1.08 22.58 -19.05
C GLN A 339 -1.76 21.29 -18.53
N LEU A 340 -1.56 20.97 -17.25
CA LEU A 340 -2.12 19.81 -16.53
C LEU A 340 -3.54 20.06 -16.00
#